data_ba7332b09344dddfc97385b68a6c073d
#
_entry.id   ba7332b09344dddfc97385b68a6c073d
#
_cell.length_a   1.000
_cell.length_b   1.000
_cell.length_c   1.000
_cell.angle_alpha   90.00
_cell.angle_beta   90.00
_cell.angle_gamma   90.00
#
_symmetry.space_group_name_H-M   'P 1'
#
loop_
_entity.id
_entity.type
_entity.pdbx_description
1 polymer ?
#
loop_
_entity_poly.entity_id
_entity_poly.type
_entity_poly.pdbx_seq_one_letter_code
_entity_poly.pdbx_strand_id
1 'polypeptide(L)'
;MKKFWLLFLLLFFIFSINSVYSWTIPQTTLQIAKDSGLACIPNSKTVRVGIGNQNFSSYVWENVSIYATGEFELYDNNSYIDTYDANNVINIKIEGKTYILTDSDGNEIKSIQGPVRIKTYFGYIGIKDLKRGGKDALYRGDIELVTAKDNYFHIVNSIDVEEYLKGVVPNEMPVHFGLEALKAQAVAARNYVLSPRVKANPNYDVVDSVASQVYYGANTEKELSNKAVEETKGIVATYNGEMILALYSSTAGGYTESYENAFSDSKTRKFPAEPKPYLKARPDFEHFGSLENDDKAYDFYKTKPKSFDENSRYFRWEREWTQEELQQEIQNHIAAQSAAGFVHPEVNKGEVIAKILRLNVLQRGLSGKIMKLEIQTEKENYTVEKELVIRRLMTNKGKALPSANVVFDQEFDENGELVKVKAYGGGYGHGVGLSQFGAGYMATNLHLPFDKILKHYYTGIALTTEPFTLTHNESHISQTFYSKSGNGYLVVENKHKIPFINITVNYTDGKINFDTSEVINKIDLIPYLQKGVNTITFNYPIGITNKPLRIYIELVGKDDFDRK
;
A
#
# COMPACT_ATOMS: atom_id res chain seq x y z
N MET A 1 11.30 -28.08 36.18
CA MET A 1 10.46 -28.87 35.26
C MET A 1 8.94 -28.70 35.51
N LYS A 2 8.41 -28.69 36.73
CA LYS A 2 6.95 -28.54 37.00
C LYS A 2 6.36 -27.17 36.58
N LYS A 3 7.12 -26.07 36.62
CA LYS A 3 6.63 -24.73 36.18
C LYS A 3 6.54 -24.55 34.67
N PHE A 4 7.32 -25.31 33.90
CA PHE A 4 7.31 -25.24 32.45
C PHE A 4 6.09 -25.95 31.82
N TRP A 5 5.62 -27.02 32.44
CA TRP A 5 4.42 -27.74 32.00
C TRP A 5 3.11 -26.97 32.24
N LEU A 6 3.06 -26.16 33.29
CA LEU A 6 1.88 -25.34 33.58
C LEU A 6 1.71 -24.21 32.54
N LEU A 7 2.82 -23.66 32.06
CA LEU A 7 2.80 -22.61 31.01
C LEU A 7 2.37 -23.16 29.64
N PHE A 8 2.75 -24.41 29.34
CA PHE A 8 2.37 -25.08 28.09
C PHE A 8 0.88 -25.47 28.05
N LEU A 9 0.32 -25.88 29.19
CA LEU A 9 -1.11 -26.17 29.33
C LEU A 9 -1.98 -24.89 29.25
N LEU A 10 -1.51 -23.76 29.77
CA LEU A 10 -2.22 -22.47 29.64
C LEU A 10 -2.24 -21.96 28.19
N LEU A 11 -1.16 -22.12 27.44
CA LEU A 11 -1.09 -21.76 26.04
C LEU A 11 -1.99 -22.67 25.15
N PHE A 12 -2.11 -23.95 25.46
CA PHE A 12 -3.00 -24.87 24.71
C PHE A 12 -4.48 -24.60 24.96
N PHE A 13 -4.85 -24.11 26.15
CA PHE A 13 -6.25 -23.75 26.47
C PHE A 13 -6.70 -22.44 25.78
N ILE A 14 -5.77 -21.53 25.47
CA ILE A 14 -6.08 -20.25 24.78
C ILE A 14 -6.38 -20.48 23.28
N PHE A 15 -5.87 -21.56 22.68
CA PHE A 15 -6.05 -21.81 21.24
C PHE A 15 -7.27 -22.66 20.86
N SER A 16 -8.02 -23.21 21.82
CA SER A 16 -9.08 -24.18 21.53
C SER A 16 -10.52 -23.76 21.85
N ILE A 17 -10.77 -22.48 22.25
CA ILE A 17 -12.14 -22.06 22.57
C ILE A 17 -12.53 -20.81 21.76
N ASN A 18 -13.10 -21.07 20.59
CA ASN A 18 -13.97 -20.13 19.90
C ASN A 18 -15.37 -20.21 20.50
N SER A 19 -15.62 -19.54 21.60
CA SER A 19 -16.98 -19.21 22.05
C SER A 19 -16.95 -18.03 23.02
N VAL A 20 -17.84 -17.11 22.76
CA VAL A 20 -18.15 -15.86 23.46
C VAL A 20 -18.21 -16.03 24.97
N TYR A 21 -17.12 -15.74 25.67
CA TYR A 21 -17.14 -15.38 27.10
C TYR A 21 -16.06 -14.33 27.37
N SER A 22 -16.45 -13.23 28.00
CA SER A 22 -15.54 -12.22 28.53
C SER A 22 -14.69 -12.82 29.67
N TRP A 23 -13.44 -13.14 29.36
CA TRP A 23 -12.47 -13.55 30.39
C TRP A 23 -11.64 -12.33 30.78
N THR A 24 -11.76 -11.91 32.03
CA THR A 24 -10.78 -11.03 32.67
C THR A 24 -9.50 -11.82 32.89
N ILE A 25 -8.43 -11.46 32.20
CA ILE A 25 -7.10 -12.05 32.44
C ILE A 25 -6.57 -11.50 33.76
N PRO A 26 -6.14 -12.34 34.71
CA PRO A 26 -5.60 -11.85 35.95
C PRO A 26 -4.40 -10.91 35.73
N GLN A 27 -4.30 -9.82 36.48
CA GLN A 27 -3.19 -8.85 36.41
C GLN A 27 -1.80 -9.50 36.48
N THR A 28 -1.67 -10.61 37.25
CA THR A 28 -0.44 -11.42 37.33
C THR A 28 -0.02 -12.02 36.00
N THR A 29 -0.98 -12.43 35.14
CA THR A 29 -0.69 -12.98 33.79
C THR A 29 -0.27 -11.88 32.84
N LEU A 30 -0.87 -10.68 32.96
CA LEU A 30 -0.49 -9.49 32.23
C LEU A 30 0.95 -9.05 32.57
N GLN A 31 1.30 -9.06 33.84
CA GLN A 31 2.63 -8.70 34.32
C GLN A 31 3.68 -9.70 33.82
N ILE A 32 3.38 -11.01 33.83
CA ILE A 32 4.28 -12.05 33.31
C ILE A 32 4.49 -11.87 31.79
N ALA A 33 3.45 -11.49 31.03
CA ALA A 33 3.58 -11.21 29.60
C ALA A 33 4.43 -9.94 29.35
N LYS A 34 4.26 -8.90 30.18
CA LYS A 34 5.09 -7.68 30.14
C LYS A 34 6.55 -7.99 30.48
N ASP A 35 6.81 -8.76 31.54
CA ASP A 35 8.15 -9.07 32.02
C ASP A 35 8.88 -10.10 31.14
N SER A 36 8.15 -10.98 30.44
CA SER A 36 8.74 -12.00 29.55
C SER A 36 9.12 -11.47 28.17
N GLY A 37 8.81 -10.22 27.86
CA GLY A 37 9.08 -9.66 26.52
C GLY A 37 8.29 -10.33 25.39
N LEU A 38 7.30 -11.18 25.69
CA LEU A 38 6.45 -11.87 24.71
C LEU A 38 5.54 -10.91 23.91
N ALA A 39 5.47 -9.63 24.31
CA ALA A 39 4.78 -8.57 23.59
C ALA A 39 5.65 -7.91 22.49
N CYS A 40 6.94 -8.20 22.42
CA CYS A 40 7.85 -7.69 21.40
C CYS A 40 8.27 -8.84 20.49
N ILE A 41 7.67 -8.98 19.33
CA ILE A 41 8.30 -9.71 18.23
C ILE A 41 9.50 -8.85 17.81
N PRO A 42 10.76 -9.30 18.04
CA PRO A 42 11.91 -8.51 17.62
C PRO A 42 11.87 -8.30 16.11
N ASN A 43 11.99 -7.05 15.65
CA ASN A 43 12.09 -6.64 14.25
C ASN A 43 10.81 -6.68 13.39
N SER A 44 9.63 -6.54 13.97
CA SER A 44 8.47 -6.15 13.18
C SER A 44 8.60 -4.67 12.79
N LYS A 45 8.41 -4.35 11.50
CA LYS A 45 8.42 -2.95 11.07
C LYS A 45 7.13 -2.27 11.42
N THR A 46 7.25 -1.15 12.11
CA THR A 46 6.11 -0.30 12.45
C THR A 46 5.78 0.61 11.28
N VAL A 47 4.50 0.69 10.94
CA VAL A 47 3.91 1.64 10.00
C VAL A 47 3.16 2.69 10.80
N ARG A 48 3.33 3.94 10.46
CA ARG A 48 2.64 5.08 11.06
C ARG A 48 1.56 5.57 10.09
N VAL A 49 0.29 5.36 10.43
CA VAL A 49 -0.86 5.66 9.57
C VAL A 49 -1.57 6.91 10.07
N GLY A 50 -1.59 7.98 9.28
CA GLY A 50 -2.39 9.17 9.56
C GLY A 50 -3.87 8.88 9.35
N ILE A 51 -4.68 9.07 10.39
CA ILE A 51 -6.13 8.82 10.37
C ILE A 51 -6.87 10.09 10.00
N GLY A 52 -7.60 10.04 8.89
CA GLY A 52 -8.41 11.15 8.40
C GLY A 52 -9.76 11.26 9.13
N ASN A 53 -10.43 12.42 8.98
CA ASN A 53 -11.80 12.58 9.42
C ASN A 53 -12.78 11.67 8.64
N GLN A 54 -14.07 11.74 8.93
CA GLN A 54 -15.08 10.81 8.36
C GLN A 54 -15.05 10.70 6.83
N ASN A 55 -14.79 11.80 6.12
CA ASN A 55 -14.78 11.86 4.64
C ASN A 55 -13.38 12.04 4.04
N PHE A 56 -12.31 11.89 4.82
CA PHE A 56 -10.90 12.04 4.42
C PHE A 56 -10.54 13.43 3.88
N SER A 57 -11.31 14.47 4.20
CA SER A 57 -11.04 15.85 3.79
C SER A 57 -9.98 16.53 4.65
N SER A 58 -9.71 16.00 5.85
CA SER A 58 -8.70 16.52 6.79
C SER A 58 -8.01 15.38 7.54
N TYR A 59 -6.73 15.56 7.81
CA TYR A 59 -5.88 14.71 8.66
C TYR A 59 -5.39 15.45 9.91
N VAL A 60 -5.96 16.61 10.20
CA VAL A 60 -5.76 17.34 11.45
C VAL A 60 -7.06 17.42 12.23
N TRP A 61 -6.94 17.34 13.55
CA TRP A 61 -8.04 17.24 14.50
C TRP A 61 -7.85 18.26 15.62
N GLU A 62 -8.93 18.79 16.15
CA GLU A 62 -8.93 19.69 17.33
C GLU A 62 -9.24 18.92 18.61
N ASN A 63 -10.03 17.88 18.49
CA ASN A 63 -10.47 17.01 19.59
C ASN A 63 -10.75 15.61 19.09
N VAL A 64 -10.74 14.65 20.02
CA VAL A 64 -11.10 13.25 19.76
C VAL A 64 -11.56 12.59 21.06
N SER A 65 -12.51 11.66 20.95
CA SER A 65 -12.88 10.76 22.05
C SER A 65 -12.39 9.36 21.73
N ILE A 66 -11.60 8.78 22.62
CA ILE A 66 -10.95 7.47 22.44
C ILE A 66 -11.40 6.51 23.54
N TYR A 67 -11.54 5.26 23.18
CA TYR A 67 -11.78 4.14 24.09
C TYR A 67 -11.01 2.91 23.61
N ALA A 68 -10.94 1.88 24.44
CA ALA A 68 -10.46 0.58 23.98
C ALA A 68 -11.41 -0.54 24.38
N THR A 69 -11.41 -1.65 23.63
CA THR A 69 -12.23 -2.83 23.91
C THR A 69 -11.64 -3.72 25.01
N GLY A 70 -10.40 -3.47 25.40
CA GLY A 70 -9.70 -4.05 26.56
C GLY A 70 -9.13 -2.95 27.44
N GLU A 71 -8.45 -3.35 28.51
CA GLU A 71 -7.67 -2.42 29.36
C GLU A 71 -6.66 -1.65 28.50
N PHE A 72 -6.46 -0.36 28.77
CA PHE A 72 -5.54 0.48 28.03
C PHE A 72 -4.79 1.47 28.93
N GLU A 73 -3.62 1.87 28.47
CA GLU A 73 -2.72 2.77 29.16
C GLU A 73 -2.58 4.09 28.40
N LEU A 74 -2.47 5.19 29.14
CA LEU A 74 -2.16 6.51 28.62
C LEU A 74 -0.71 6.92 28.95
N TYR A 75 -0.09 7.61 28.01
CA TYR A 75 1.26 8.14 28.16
C TYR A 75 1.36 9.59 27.69
N ASP A 76 2.17 10.39 28.39
CA ASP A 76 2.72 11.66 27.94
C ASP A 76 4.10 11.38 27.33
N ASN A 77 4.19 11.37 26.00
CA ASN A 77 5.38 10.88 25.30
C ASN A 77 5.66 9.41 25.67
N ASN A 78 6.70 9.15 26.44
CA ASN A 78 7.04 7.82 26.98
C ASN A 78 6.78 7.68 28.49
N SER A 79 6.26 8.73 29.14
CA SER A 79 5.96 8.74 30.57
C SER A 79 4.56 8.20 30.81
N TYR A 80 4.44 7.09 31.52
CA TYR A 80 3.16 6.52 31.93
C TYR A 80 2.33 7.52 32.74
N ILE A 81 1.04 7.62 32.43
CA ILE A 81 0.08 8.46 33.16
C ILE A 81 -0.82 7.59 34.03
N ASP A 82 -1.61 6.71 33.42
CA ASP A 82 -2.59 5.87 34.12
C ASP A 82 -3.08 4.72 33.24
N THR A 83 -3.78 3.76 33.86
CA THR A 83 -4.45 2.62 33.22
C THR A 83 -5.96 2.76 33.39
N TYR A 84 -6.69 2.45 32.34
CA TYR A 84 -8.15 2.55 32.25
C TYR A 84 -8.77 1.21 31.88
N ASP A 85 -9.93 0.94 32.45
CA ASP A 85 -10.71 -0.27 32.12
C ASP A 85 -11.28 -0.19 30.70
N ALA A 86 -11.61 -1.37 30.15
CA ALA A 86 -12.28 -1.50 28.86
C ALA A 86 -13.51 -0.59 28.76
N ASN A 87 -13.69 0.03 27.61
CA ASN A 87 -14.78 0.93 27.25
C ASN A 87 -14.84 2.26 28.01
N ASN A 88 -13.90 2.56 28.90
CA ASN A 88 -13.76 3.92 29.42
C ASN A 88 -13.45 4.87 28.27
N VAL A 89 -14.15 6.01 28.22
CA VAL A 89 -13.95 7.02 27.19
C VAL A 89 -13.11 8.15 27.74
N ILE A 90 -12.04 8.46 27.04
CA ILE A 90 -11.18 9.62 27.31
C ILE A 90 -11.40 10.63 26.20
N ASN A 91 -11.84 11.84 26.57
CA ASN A 91 -11.95 12.96 25.64
C ASN A 91 -10.65 13.75 25.69
N ILE A 92 -10.11 14.07 24.52
CA ILE A 92 -8.83 14.76 24.38
C ILE A 92 -9.03 15.94 23.43
N LYS A 93 -8.72 17.14 23.89
CA LYS A 93 -8.65 18.36 23.08
C LYS A 93 -7.27 18.98 23.18
N ILE A 94 -6.92 19.86 22.25
CA ILE A 94 -5.67 20.60 22.27
C ILE A 94 -5.94 22.12 22.32
N GLU A 95 -5.29 22.81 23.25
CA GLU A 95 -5.29 24.27 23.36
C GLU A 95 -3.83 24.79 23.25
N GLY A 96 -3.55 25.54 22.19
CA GLY A 96 -2.18 25.83 21.80
C GLY A 96 -1.43 24.55 21.46
N LYS A 97 -0.54 24.13 22.34
CA LYS A 97 0.22 22.85 22.24
C LYS A 97 -0.02 21.92 23.43
N THR A 98 -0.93 22.30 24.33
CA THR A 98 -1.25 21.52 25.53
C THR A 98 -2.47 20.66 25.29
N TYR A 99 -2.35 19.38 25.51
CA TYR A 99 -3.45 18.41 25.47
C TYR A 99 -4.17 18.41 26.82
N ILE A 100 -5.49 18.55 26.80
CA ILE A 100 -6.36 18.50 27.96
C ILE A 100 -7.18 17.21 27.85
N LEU A 101 -6.99 16.33 28.83
CA LEU A 101 -7.63 15.03 28.93
C LEU A 101 -8.76 15.11 29.95
N THR A 102 -9.96 14.67 29.56
CA THR A 102 -11.13 14.60 30.44
C THR A 102 -11.77 13.23 30.39
N ASP A 103 -12.46 12.85 31.45
CA ASP A 103 -13.31 11.66 31.48
C ASP A 103 -14.62 11.85 30.68
N SER A 104 -15.50 10.84 30.71
CA SER A 104 -16.81 10.88 30.03
C SER A 104 -17.74 11.95 30.61
N ASP A 105 -17.54 12.35 31.85
CA ASP A 105 -18.37 13.35 32.56
C ASP A 105 -17.82 14.77 32.41
N GLY A 106 -16.66 14.92 31.73
CA GLY A 106 -16.00 16.19 31.48
C GLY A 106 -15.07 16.66 32.58
N ASN A 107 -14.80 15.83 33.62
CA ASN A 107 -13.83 16.16 34.65
C ASN A 107 -12.42 16.06 34.08
N GLU A 108 -11.57 17.04 34.37
CA GLU A 108 -10.18 17.02 33.91
C GLU A 108 -9.39 15.91 34.62
N ILE A 109 -8.79 15.03 33.81
CA ILE A 109 -7.88 13.99 34.25
C ILE A 109 -6.47 14.59 34.35
N LYS A 110 -6.01 15.26 33.29
CA LYS A 110 -4.67 15.81 33.20
C LYS A 110 -4.51 16.77 32.02
N SER A 111 -3.60 17.73 32.17
CA SER A 111 -3.07 18.56 31.08
C SER A 111 -1.61 18.21 30.83
N ILE A 112 -1.22 17.93 29.55
CA ILE A 112 0.08 17.42 29.16
C ILE A 112 0.59 18.06 27.86
N GLN A 113 1.89 17.93 27.60
CA GLN A 113 2.49 18.50 26.38
C GLN A 113 2.50 17.53 25.20
N GLY A 114 2.33 16.24 25.44
CA GLY A 114 2.32 15.19 24.42
C GLY A 114 3.69 14.92 23.78
N PRO A 115 3.73 14.13 22.71
CA PRO A 115 2.59 13.44 22.10
C PRO A 115 1.86 12.51 23.09
N VAL A 116 0.52 12.49 23.00
CA VAL A 116 -0.30 11.54 23.78
C VAL A 116 -0.21 10.18 23.10
N ARG A 117 0.06 9.12 23.88
CA ARG A 117 0.03 7.76 23.36
C ARG A 117 -0.97 6.94 24.13
N ILE A 118 -1.80 6.22 23.40
CA ILE A 118 -2.80 5.27 23.90
C ILE A 118 -2.36 3.89 23.46
N LYS A 119 -2.24 2.97 24.44
CA LYS A 119 -1.75 1.62 24.20
C LYS A 119 -2.67 0.59 24.84
N THR A 120 -2.98 -0.48 24.09
CA THR A 120 -3.65 -1.66 24.64
C THR A 120 -2.86 -2.91 24.30
N TYR A 121 -2.79 -3.85 25.23
CA TYR A 121 -2.12 -5.14 24.99
C TYR A 121 -3.11 -6.20 24.49
N PHE A 122 -4.39 -6.01 24.80
CA PHE A 122 -5.45 -6.94 24.42
C PHE A 122 -6.68 -6.15 23.95
N GLY A 123 -7.12 -6.42 22.73
CA GLY A 123 -8.27 -5.74 22.14
C GLY A 123 -7.89 -4.71 21.07
N TYR A 124 -8.72 -3.70 20.94
CA TYR A 124 -8.63 -2.67 19.89
C TYR A 124 -8.84 -1.28 20.48
N ILE A 125 -8.19 -0.28 19.93
CA ILE A 125 -8.45 1.12 20.28
C ILE A 125 -9.49 1.67 19.30
N GLY A 126 -10.57 2.24 19.84
CA GLY A 126 -11.67 2.83 19.10
C GLY A 126 -11.61 4.36 19.09
N ILE A 127 -11.95 4.97 17.97
CA ILE A 127 -12.22 6.40 17.85
C ILE A 127 -13.72 6.57 17.80
N LYS A 128 -14.30 7.20 18.85
CA LYS A 128 -15.74 7.38 18.98
C LYS A 128 -16.27 8.23 17.80
N ASP A 129 -17.44 7.87 17.30
CA ASP A 129 -18.15 8.55 16.22
C ASP A 129 -17.43 8.55 14.85
N LEU A 130 -16.27 7.89 14.74
CA LEU A 130 -15.61 7.65 13.46
C LEU A 130 -16.05 6.29 12.89
N LYS A 131 -16.50 6.29 11.63
CA LYS A 131 -16.87 5.06 10.91
C LYS A 131 -15.86 4.79 9.79
N ARG A 132 -15.51 3.51 9.63
CA ARG A 132 -14.72 2.99 8.51
C ARG A 132 -15.42 1.77 7.91
N GLY A 133 -15.63 1.78 6.60
CA GLY A 133 -16.39 0.72 5.94
C GLY A 133 -17.81 0.52 6.50
N GLY A 134 -18.43 1.57 7.03
CA GLY A 134 -19.76 1.55 7.64
C GLY A 134 -19.81 0.98 9.07
N LYS A 135 -18.66 0.66 9.68
CA LYS A 135 -18.54 0.14 11.04
C LYS A 135 -17.75 1.12 11.92
N ASP A 136 -17.83 0.95 13.25
CA ASP A 136 -16.99 1.71 14.19
C ASP A 136 -15.51 1.50 13.86
N ALA A 137 -14.75 2.60 13.87
CA ALA A 137 -13.33 2.54 13.59
C ALA A 137 -12.57 1.97 14.80
N LEU A 138 -12.09 0.72 14.65
CA LEU A 138 -11.28 0.02 15.64
C LEU A 138 -9.91 -0.30 15.06
N TYR A 139 -8.86 -0.08 15.84
CA TYR A 139 -7.47 -0.18 15.41
C TYR A 139 -6.67 -1.13 16.29
N ARG A 140 -5.81 -1.94 15.69
CA ARG A 140 -4.73 -2.66 16.34
C ARG A 140 -3.55 -1.71 16.56
N GLY A 141 -2.59 -2.10 17.40
CA GLY A 141 -1.42 -1.28 17.72
C GLY A 141 -1.76 -0.08 18.57
N ASP A 142 -0.90 0.92 18.57
CA ASP A 142 -1.03 2.11 19.40
C ASP A 142 -1.68 3.26 18.62
N ILE A 143 -2.38 4.15 19.32
CA ILE A 143 -2.81 5.45 18.77
C ILE A 143 -1.95 6.54 19.39
N GLU A 144 -1.40 7.41 18.55
CA GLU A 144 -0.60 8.55 18.97
C GLU A 144 -1.28 9.85 18.49
N LEU A 145 -1.36 10.85 19.37
CA LEU A 145 -1.81 12.19 19.02
C LEU A 145 -0.57 13.08 18.96
N VAL A 146 -0.21 13.48 17.75
CA VAL A 146 1.03 14.24 17.47
C VAL A 146 0.68 15.66 17.06
N THR A 147 1.17 16.67 17.77
CA THR A 147 0.92 18.08 17.46
C THR A 147 1.30 18.39 16.00
N ALA A 148 0.35 18.89 15.24
CA ALA A 148 0.53 19.30 13.84
C ALA A 148 0.84 20.80 13.73
N LYS A 149 0.07 21.61 14.44
CA LYS A 149 0.18 23.06 14.61
C LYS A 149 -0.61 23.47 15.85
N ASP A 150 -0.55 24.74 16.22
CA ASP A 150 -1.32 25.24 17.38
C ASP A 150 -2.81 24.92 17.22
N ASN A 151 -3.40 24.37 18.28
CA ASN A 151 -4.78 23.88 18.35
C ASN A 151 -5.13 22.69 17.45
N TYR A 152 -4.12 22.01 16.84
CA TYR A 152 -4.38 20.86 15.98
C TYR A 152 -3.35 19.75 16.20
N PHE A 153 -3.81 18.51 16.11
CA PHE A 153 -2.96 17.32 16.14
C PHE A 153 -3.32 16.36 14.99
N HIS A 154 -2.38 15.48 14.66
CA HIS A 154 -2.63 14.28 13.86
C HIS A 154 -2.99 13.13 14.76
N ILE A 155 -3.97 12.31 14.36
CA ILE A 155 -4.17 10.98 14.91
C ILE A 155 -3.33 10.02 14.07
N VAL A 156 -2.42 9.30 14.70
CA VAL A 156 -1.50 8.36 14.04
C VAL A 156 -1.68 6.99 14.66
N ASN A 157 -2.05 6.00 13.84
CA ASN A 157 -2.02 4.61 14.28
C ASN A 157 -0.62 4.03 14.02
N SER A 158 0.07 3.68 15.08
CA SER A 158 1.39 3.08 15.06
C SER A 158 1.24 1.56 15.19
N ILE A 159 1.51 0.83 14.12
CA ILE A 159 1.09 -0.58 13.98
C ILE A 159 2.16 -1.41 13.26
N ASP A 160 2.26 -2.69 13.62
CA ASP A 160 3.05 -3.67 12.86
C ASP A 160 2.58 -3.78 11.41
N VAL A 161 3.52 -3.90 10.45
CA VAL A 161 3.20 -3.96 9.02
C VAL A 161 2.24 -5.10 8.67
N GLU A 162 2.39 -6.27 9.28
CA GLU A 162 1.52 -7.43 8.98
C GLU A 162 0.11 -7.22 9.56
N GLU A 163 0.00 -6.61 10.73
CA GLU A 163 -1.30 -6.24 11.31
C GLU A 163 -1.97 -5.09 10.52
N TYR A 164 -1.20 -4.12 10.02
CA TYR A 164 -1.68 -3.09 9.10
C TYR A 164 -2.28 -3.69 7.83
N LEU A 165 -1.60 -4.67 7.22
CA LEU A 165 -2.06 -5.31 5.99
C LEU A 165 -3.38 -6.07 6.16
N LYS A 166 -3.70 -6.59 7.34
CA LYS A 166 -5.01 -7.20 7.62
C LYS A 166 -6.17 -6.21 7.46
N GLY A 167 -5.92 -4.92 7.77
CA GLY A 167 -6.87 -3.83 7.57
C GLY A 167 -6.83 -3.18 6.18
N VAL A 168 -5.83 -3.50 5.36
CA VAL A 168 -5.67 -2.98 3.98
C VAL A 168 -6.21 -3.95 2.94
N VAL A 169 -5.74 -5.19 2.95
CA VAL A 169 -6.02 -6.17 1.88
C VAL A 169 -7.51 -6.34 1.58
N PRO A 170 -8.43 -6.50 2.57
CA PRO A 170 -9.85 -6.67 2.29
C PRO A 170 -10.56 -5.40 1.81
N ASN A 171 -9.93 -4.23 1.98
CA ASN A 171 -10.47 -2.94 1.55
C ASN A 171 -9.94 -2.50 0.19
N GLU A 172 -8.80 -3.05 -0.23
CA GLU A 172 -8.22 -2.84 -1.56
C GLU A 172 -8.72 -3.88 -2.57
N MET A 173 -8.86 -5.14 -2.16
CA MET A 173 -9.22 -6.23 -3.07
C MET A 173 -10.42 -7.03 -2.55
N PRO A 174 -11.47 -7.25 -3.37
CA PRO A 174 -12.61 -8.08 -3.01
C PRO A 174 -12.20 -9.50 -2.63
N VAL A 175 -12.68 -9.98 -1.47
CA VAL A 175 -12.29 -11.29 -0.92
C VAL A 175 -12.66 -12.47 -1.85
N HIS A 176 -13.73 -12.32 -2.64
CA HIS A 176 -14.14 -13.33 -3.62
C HIS A 176 -13.18 -13.49 -4.82
N PHE A 177 -12.14 -12.65 -4.95
CA PHE A 177 -11.08 -12.85 -5.94
C PHE A 177 -10.15 -14.02 -5.59
N GLY A 178 -10.33 -14.63 -4.42
CA GLY A 178 -9.66 -15.86 -4.02
C GLY A 178 -8.31 -15.63 -3.33
N LEU A 179 -7.85 -16.68 -2.64
CA LEU A 179 -6.69 -16.62 -1.76
C LEU A 179 -5.41 -16.16 -2.48
N GLU A 180 -5.16 -16.67 -3.70
CA GLU A 180 -3.91 -16.35 -4.42
C GLU A 180 -3.88 -14.90 -4.92
N ALA A 181 -5.02 -14.32 -5.31
CA ALA A 181 -5.12 -12.89 -5.63
C ALA A 181 -4.89 -12.02 -4.38
N LEU A 182 -5.50 -12.39 -3.25
CA LEU A 182 -5.30 -11.70 -1.97
C LEU A 182 -3.85 -11.78 -1.49
N LYS A 183 -3.15 -12.90 -1.72
CA LYS A 183 -1.72 -13.04 -1.46
C LYS A 183 -0.89 -12.10 -2.34
N ALA A 184 -1.20 -12.02 -3.63
CA ALA A 184 -0.53 -11.08 -4.54
C ALA A 184 -0.75 -9.62 -4.10
N GLN A 185 -1.98 -9.29 -3.67
CA GLN A 185 -2.29 -7.96 -3.11
C GLN A 185 -1.53 -7.70 -1.81
N ALA A 186 -1.42 -8.68 -0.92
CA ALA A 186 -0.69 -8.52 0.35
C ALA A 186 0.80 -8.22 0.12
N VAL A 187 1.44 -8.94 -0.81
CA VAL A 187 2.85 -8.66 -1.20
C VAL A 187 2.98 -7.28 -1.83
N ALA A 188 2.09 -6.92 -2.76
CA ALA A 188 2.13 -5.60 -3.40
C ALA A 188 1.92 -4.46 -2.39
N ALA A 189 0.96 -4.60 -1.48
CA ALA A 189 0.67 -3.62 -0.43
C ALA A 189 1.84 -3.50 0.58
N ARG A 190 2.50 -4.61 0.93
CA ARG A 190 3.70 -4.63 1.77
C ARG A 190 4.85 -3.88 1.11
N ASN A 191 5.12 -4.15 -0.16
CA ASN A 191 6.12 -3.43 -0.93
C ASN A 191 5.84 -1.92 -0.99
N TYR A 192 4.56 -1.55 -1.18
CA TYR A 192 4.16 -0.15 -1.27
C TYR A 192 4.45 0.58 0.05
N VAL A 193 3.95 0.08 1.17
CA VAL A 193 4.07 0.77 2.47
C VAL A 193 5.51 0.79 3.01
N LEU A 194 6.31 -0.24 2.72
CA LEU A 194 7.72 -0.30 3.09
C LEU A 194 8.64 0.51 2.16
N SER A 195 8.13 1.02 1.04
CA SER A 195 8.92 1.82 0.11
C SER A 195 9.30 3.17 0.74
N PRO A 196 10.60 3.54 0.78
CA PRO A 196 11.05 4.83 1.33
C PRO A 196 10.47 6.06 0.61
N ARG A 197 9.83 5.84 -0.56
CA ARG A 197 9.25 6.90 -1.41
C ARG A 197 7.82 7.26 -1.05
N VAL A 198 7.19 6.54 -0.12
CA VAL A 198 5.75 6.64 0.15
C VAL A 198 5.43 7.54 1.33
N LYS A 199 6.43 8.15 1.98
CA LYS A 199 6.21 9.00 3.16
C LYS A 199 5.32 10.22 2.85
N ALA A 200 4.11 10.22 3.41
CA ALA A 200 3.08 11.23 3.17
C ALA A 200 3.27 12.51 4.00
N ASN A 201 3.86 12.39 5.21
CA ASN A 201 4.03 13.50 6.17
C ASN A 201 5.21 13.19 7.12
N PRO A 202 5.89 14.20 7.69
CA PRO A 202 6.91 13.97 8.71
C PRO A 202 6.43 13.15 9.92
N ASN A 203 5.14 13.25 10.28
CA ASN A 203 4.55 12.60 11.45
C ASN A 203 3.97 11.20 11.18
N TYR A 204 3.76 10.83 9.91
CA TYR A 204 3.24 9.51 9.51
C TYR A 204 3.71 9.12 8.11
N ASP A 205 3.71 7.84 7.82
CA ASP A 205 4.22 7.28 6.57
C ASP A 205 3.15 7.30 5.46
N VAL A 206 1.93 6.90 5.78
CA VAL A 206 0.79 6.76 4.87
C VAL A 206 -0.48 7.34 5.50
N VAL A 207 -1.51 7.51 4.67
CA VAL A 207 -2.86 7.87 5.12
C VAL A 207 -3.84 6.72 4.87
N ASP A 208 -4.95 6.71 5.60
CA ASP A 208 -5.96 5.65 5.61
C ASP A 208 -6.96 5.68 4.44
N SER A 209 -6.64 6.42 3.37
CA SER A 209 -7.51 6.61 2.20
C SER A 209 -6.83 6.21 0.89
N VAL A 210 -7.57 6.28 -0.22
CA VAL A 210 -7.08 6.05 -1.60
C VAL A 210 -5.88 6.92 -2.01
N ALA A 211 -5.52 7.94 -1.23
CA ALA A 211 -4.32 8.73 -1.46
C ALA A 211 -3.03 7.95 -1.17
N SER A 212 -3.11 6.95 -0.30
CA SER A 212 -2.06 5.95 -0.03
C SER A 212 -2.61 4.55 -0.24
N GLN A 213 -3.19 3.94 0.78
CA GLN A 213 -3.87 2.64 0.75
C GLN A 213 -5.12 2.69 1.61
N VAL A 214 -6.21 2.07 1.17
CA VAL A 214 -7.47 2.05 1.94
C VAL A 214 -7.28 1.18 3.18
N TYR A 215 -7.15 1.84 4.33
CA TYR A 215 -6.99 1.21 5.63
C TYR A 215 -8.16 1.54 6.55
N TYR A 216 -9.00 0.56 6.86
CA TYR A 216 -10.20 0.77 7.66
C TYR A 216 -10.13 0.12 9.05
N GLY A 217 -8.93 -0.26 9.49
CA GLY A 217 -8.72 -0.89 10.80
C GLY A 217 -9.26 -2.31 10.89
N ALA A 218 -9.42 -2.79 12.13
CA ALA A 218 -9.70 -4.19 12.42
C ALA A 218 -11.14 -4.63 12.06
N ASN A 219 -12.13 -3.73 12.15
CA ASN A 219 -13.55 -4.10 11.91
C ASN A 219 -13.87 -4.52 10.47
N THR A 220 -12.98 -4.28 9.54
CA THR A 220 -13.15 -4.65 8.13
C THR A 220 -12.35 -5.89 7.75
N GLU A 221 -11.53 -6.42 8.65
CA GLU A 221 -10.76 -7.65 8.44
C GLU A 221 -11.65 -8.82 8.02
N LYS A 222 -11.10 -9.73 7.22
CA LYS A 222 -11.74 -10.96 6.77
C LYS A 222 -10.79 -12.14 6.97
N GLU A 223 -11.32 -13.29 7.34
CA GLU A 223 -10.53 -14.49 7.58
C GLU A 223 -9.63 -14.86 6.38
N LEU A 224 -10.18 -14.84 5.16
CA LEU A 224 -9.43 -15.21 3.97
C LEU A 224 -8.34 -14.20 3.64
N SER A 225 -8.56 -12.89 3.85
CA SER A 225 -7.53 -11.86 3.65
C SER A 225 -6.47 -11.92 4.75
N ASN A 226 -6.84 -12.20 6.00
CA ASN A 226 -5.88 -12.41 7.09
C ASN A 226 -4.99 -13.61 6.78
N LYS A 227 -5.56 -14.73 6.32
CA LYS A 227 -4.82 -15.91 5.87
C LYS A 227 -3.84 -15.56 4.72
N ALA A 228 -4.26 -14.72 3.77
CA ALA A 228 -3.38 -14.28 2.68
C ALA A 228 -2.18 -13.48 3.19
N VAL A 229 -2.37 -12.59 4.17
CA VAL A 229 -1.29 -11.85 4.83
C VAL A 229 -0.35 -12.81 5.56
N GLU A 230 -0.90 -13.73 6.35
CA GLU A 230 -0.13 -14.69 7.13
C GLU A 230 0.69 -15.65 6.24
N GLU A 231 0.10 -16.15 5.15
CA GLU A 231 0.79 -17.04 4.21
C GLU A 231 1.75 -16.31 3.24
N THR A 232 1.88 -14.99 3.36
CA THR A 232 2.87 -14.18 2.66
C THR A 232 3.70 -13.32 3.60
N LYS A 233 3.68 -13.61 4.91
CA LYS A 233 4.38 -12.85 5.93
C LYS A 233 5.85 -12.65 5.56
N GLY A 234 6.33 -11.40 5.64
CA GLY A 234 7.71 -11.03 5.36
C GLY A 234 8.14 -11.14 3.89
N ILE A 235 7.25 -11.56 2.96
CA ILE A 235 7.58 -11.70 1.54
C ILE A 235 7.40 -10.34 0.86
N VAL A 236 8.44 -9.91 0.12
CA VAL A 236 8.43 -8.73 -0.74
C VAL A 236 8.86 -9.09 -2.16
N ALA A 237 8.48 -8.26 -3.13
CA ALA A 237 8.97 -8.34 -4.49
C ALA A 237 10.21 -7.45 -4.65
N THR A 238 11.25 -8.01 -5.24
CA THR A 238 12.52 -7.30 -5.51
C THR A 238 12.88 -7.37 -6.99
N TYR A 239 13.64 -6.38 -7.45
CA TYR A 239 14.25 -6.35 -8.76
C TYR A 239 15.74 -6.04 -8.57
N ASN A 240 16.63 -6.93 -9.03
CA ASN A 240 18.07 -6.84 -8.78
C ASN A 240 18.42 -6.66 -7.29
N GLY A 241 17.72 -7.37 -6.40
CA GLY A 241 17.94 -7.32 -4.96
C GLY A 241 17.43 -6.04 -4.26
N GLU A 242 16.76 -5.14 -4.96
CA GLU A 242 16.14 -3.94 -4.39
C GLU A 242 14.61 -4.09 -4.37
N MET A 243 13.96 -3.64 -3.30
CA MET A 243 12.50 -3.64 -3.23
C MET A 243 11.90 -2.78 -4.35
N ILE A 244 10.91 -3.34 -5.05
CA ILE A 244 10.19 -2.58 -6.07
C ILE A 244 9.15 -1.66 -5.44
N LEU A 245 8.80 -0.58 -6.15
CA LEU A 245 7.57 0.17 -5.91
C LEU A 245 6.42 -0.60 -6.56
N ALA A 246 5.73 -1.44 -5.81
CA ALA A 246 4.66 -2.28 -6.33
C ALA A 246 3.34 -1.50 -6.40
N LEU A 247 3.12 -0.81 -7.50
CA LEU A 247 1.87 -0.10 -7.78
C LEU A 247 0.77 -1.06 -8.22
N TYR A 248 -0.48 -0.74 -7.88
CA TYR A 248 -1.66 -1.50 -8.29
C TYR A 248 -2.86 -0.58 -8.52
N SER A 249 -3.81 -1.04 -9.30
CA SER A 249 -5.06 -0.33 -9.57
C SER A 249 -6.20 -1.31 -9.79
N SER A 250 -7.44 -0.83 -9.69
CA SER A 250 -8.62 -1.68 -9.77
C SER A 250 -8.67 -2.48 -11.08
N THR A 251 -8.59 -1.80 -12.23
CA THR A 251 -8.86 -2.38 -13.55
C THR A 251 -7.92 -1.75 -14.57
N ALA A 252 -7.17 -2.55 -15.30
CA ALA A 252 -6.27 -2.07 -16.37
C ALA A 252 -7.02 -1.69 -17.66
N GLY A 253 -8.18 -2.32 -17.90
CA GLY A 253 -8.95 -2.17 -19.14
C GLY A 253 -8.44 -3.06 -20.28
N GLY A 254 -7.75 -4.16 -19.93
CA GLY A 254 -7.18 -5.15 -20.85
C GLY A 254 -5.69 -4.95 -21.14
N TYR A 255 -5.09 -3.86 -20.64
CA TYR A 255 -3.67 -3.56 -20.88
C TYR A 255 -3.13 -2.68 -19.74
N THR A 256 -2.12 -3.13 -19.01
CA THR A 256 -1.42 -2.27 -18.06
C THR A 256 -0.50 -1.29 -18.78
N GLU A 257 -0.09 -0.21 -18.11
CA GLU A 257 0.77 0.82 -18.68
C GLU A 257 2.16 0.82 -18.05
N SER A 258 3.15 1.31 -18.79
CA SER A 258 4.49 1.59 -18.27
C SER A 258 4.46 2.76 -17.30
N TYR A 259 5.32 2.72 -16.26
CA TYR A 259 5.37 3.72 -15.19
C TYR A 259 5.54 5.14 -15.72
N GLU A 260 6.49 5.33 -16.61
CA GLU A 260 6.85 6.62 -17.20
C GLU A 260 5.69 7.30 -17.91
N ASN A 261 4.78 6.52 -18.49
CA ASN A 261 3.65 7.04 -19.27
C ASN A 261 2.48 7.54 -18.41
N ALA A 262 2.47 7.20 -17.11
CA ALA A 262 1.42 7.59 -16.17
C ALA A 262 1.91 8.57 -15.09
N PHE A 263 3.20 8.55 -14.77
CA PHE A 263 3.74 9.31 -13.63
C PHE A 263 4.77 10.35 -14.07
N SER A 264 4.88 11.41 -13.27
CA SER A 264 5.94 12.40 -13.33
C SER A 264 6.94 12.17 -12.19
N ASP A 265 8.16 12.68 -12.31
CA ASP A 265 9.11 12.72 -11.21
C ASP A 265 8.54 13.57 -10.06
N SER A 266 8.59 13.05 -8.84
CA SER A 266 7.98 13.69 -7.67
C SER A 266 8.69 14.96 -7.21
N LYS A 267 9.99 15.10 -7.52
CA LYS A 267 10.82 16.23 -7.09
C LYS A 267 10.87 17.31 -8.16
N THR A 268 11.17 16.92 -9.40
CA THR A 268 11.35 17.84 -10.53
C THR A 268 10.05 18.16 -11.25
N ARG A 269 8.99 17.38 -11.01
CA ARG A 269 7.70 17.39 -11.75
C ARG A 269 7.83 17.08 -13.24
N LYS A 270 9.01 16.69 -13.74
CA LYS A 270 9.23 16.33 -15.12
C LYS A 270 8.32 15.15 -15.53
N PHE A 271 7.63 15.28 -16.65
CA PHE A 271 6.85 14.23 -17.30
C PHE A 271 7.38 14.01 -18.73
N PRO A 272 7.53 12.77 -19.20
CA PRO A 272 7.38 11.51 -18.46
C PRO A 272 8.43 11.33 -17.35
N ALA A 273 8.12 10.47 -16.34
CA ALA A 273 9.08 10.08 -15.31
C ALA A 273 10.19 9.18 -15.89
N GLU A 274 11.25 8.95 -15.11
CA GLU A 274 12.25 7.94 -15.45
C GLU A 274 11.64 6.53 -15.44
N PRO A 275 11.90 5.71 -16.46
CA PRO A 275 11.33 4.36 -16.57
C PRO A 275 11.70 3.46 -15.39
N LYS A 276 10.78 2.61 -14.99
CA LYS A 276 11.04 1.52 -14.03
C LYS A 276 11.03 0.17 -14.75
N PRO A 277 12.16 -0.56 -14.79
CA PRO A 277 12.29 -1.76 -15.59
C PRO A 277 11.31 -2.88 -15.20
N TYR A 278 10.78 -2.84 -13.98
CA TYR A 278 9.82 -3.80 -13.46
C TYR A 278 8.34 -3.36 -13.60
N LEU A 279 8.06 -2.10 -13.97
CA LEU A 279 6.71 -1.57 -14.23
C LEU A 279 6.53 -1.28 -15.71
N LYS A 280 6.46 -2.33 -16.50
CA LYS A 280 6.27 -2.30 -17.95
C LYS A 280 4.81 -2.55 -18.33
N ALA A 281 4.39 -1.94 -19.41
CA ALA A 281 3.09 -2.23 -20.02
C ALA A 281 2.96 -3.71 -20.36
N ARG A 282 1.81 -4.32 -20.02
CA ARG A 282 1.51 -5.73 -20.24
C ARG A 282 0.06 -5.90 -20.70
N PRO A 283 -0.19 -6.58 -21.84
CA PRO A 283 -1.54 -6.99 -22.18
C PRO A 283 -2.01 -8.09 -21.22
N ASP A 284 -3.27 -7.98 -20.79
CA ASP A 284 -3.97 -9.06 -20.06
C ASP A 284 -4.59 -10.09 -21.01
N PHE A 285 -4.29 -9.96 -22.32
CA PHE A 285 -4.73 -10.86 -23.36
C PHE A 285 -3.62 -11.09 -24.38
N GLU A 286 -3.48 -12.34 -24.84
CA GLU A 286 -2.53 -12.69 -25.91
C GLU A 286 -2.95 -12.01 -27.21
N HIS A 287 -2.05 -11.34 -27.93
CA HIS A 287 -2.18 -10.82 -29.30
C HIS A 287 -2.51 -9.34 -29.52
N PHE A 288 -2.62 -8.48 -28.51
CA PHE A 288 -2.67 -7.05 -28.77
C PHE A 288 -1.25 -6.47 -28.83
N GLY A 289 -0.88 -5.93 -29.97
CA GLY A 289 0.30 -5.09 -30.12
C GLY A 289 0.15 -3.75 -29.39
N SER A 290 1.09 -2.83 -29.60
CA SER A 290 1.00 -1.47 -29.06
C SER A 290 -0.28 -0.77 -29.51
N LEU A 291 -0.93 -0.07 -28.58
CA LEU A 291 -2.08 0.81 -28.79
C LEU A 291 -1.67 2.29 -28.86
N GLU A 292 -0.40 2.60 -29.16
CA GLU A 292 0.09 3.98 -29.30
C GLU A 292 -0.51 4.69 -30.51
N ASN A 293 -0.92 3.92 -31.53
CA ASN A 293 -1.65 4.43 -32.67
C ASN A 293 -3.11 4.71 -32.30
N ASP A 294 -3.62 5.87 -32.69
CA ASP A 294 -4.96 6.34 -32.32
C ASP A 294 -6.08 5.45 -32.87
N ASP A 295 -5.96 4.98 -34.13
CA ASP A 295 -6.95 4.08 -34.74
C ASP A 295 -7.01 2.73 -33.99
N LYS A 296 -5.86 2.16 -33.66
CA LYS A 296 -5.80 0.92 -32.88
C LYS A 296 -6.39 1.07 -31.47
N ALA A 297 -6.09 2.18 -30.81
CA ALA A 297 -6.68 2.50 -29.51
C ALA A 297 -8.20 2.68 -29.63
N TYR A 298 -8.65 3.33 -30.69
CA TYR A 298 -10.07 3.55 -31.00
C TYR A 298 -10.81 2.21 -31.17
N ASP A 299 -10.32 1.33 -32.01
CA ASP A 299 -10.91 0.01 -32.24
C ASP A 299 -10.93 -0.81 -30.95
N PHE A 300 -9.84 -0.77 -30.18
CA PHE A 300 -9.72 -1.52 -28.91
C PHE A 300 -10.71 -1.05 -27.85
N TYR A 301 -10.87 0.26 -27.64
CA TYR A 301 -11.73 0.79 -26.57
C TYR A 301 -13.21 0.83 -26.95
N LYS A 302 -13.55 0.78 -28.23
CA LYS A 302 -14.94 0.63 -28.69
C LYS A 302 -15.42 -0.82 -28.73
N THR A 303 -14.52 -1.79 -28.55
CA THR A 303 -14.84 -3.22 -28.50
C THR A 303 -14.67 -3.77 -27.09
N LYS A 304 -15.13 -5.01 -26.87
CA LYS A 304 -14.96 -5.74 -25.61
C LYS A 304 -14.19 -7.04 -25.86
N PRO A 305 -12.88 -6.99 -26.13
CA PRO A 305 -12.07 -8.18 -26.29
C PRO A 305 -12.02 -8.97 -24.98
N LYS A 306 -11.74 -10.27 -25.06
CA LYS A 306 -11.46 -11.07 -23.87
C LYS A 306 -10.27 -10.52 -23.12
N SER A 307 -10.38 -10.45 -21.79
CA SER A 307 -9.31 -9.97 -20.91
C SER A 307 -9.48 -10.55 -19.52
N PHE A 308 -8.39 -10.60 -18.74
CA PHE A 308 -8.46 -11.04 -17.35
C PHE A 308 -9.32 -10.13 -16.48
N ASP A 309 -9.48 -8.86 -16.83
CA ASP A 309 -10.29 -7.89 -16.09
C ASP A 309 -11.65 -7.56 -16.75
N GLU A 310 -12.11 -8.38 -17.73
CA GLU A 310 -13.35 -8.16 -18.50
C GLU A 310 -14.62 -8.14 -17.65
N ASN A 311 -14.60 -8.78 -16.47
CA ASN A 311 -15.71 -8.80 -15.52
C ASN A 311 -15.83 -7.55 -14.66
N SER A 312 -14.88 -6.59 -14.77
CA SER A 312 -14.98 -5.30 -14.11
C SER A 312 -16.02 -4.42 -14.80
N ARG A 313 -16.86 -3.76 -14.01
CA ARG A 313 -17.77 -2.72 -14.54
C ARG A 313 -17.03 -1.57 -15.21
N TYR A 314 -15.73 -1.42 -14.93
CA TYR A 314 -14.87 -0.41 -15.53
C TYR A 314 -14.01 -0.97 -16.65
N PHE A 315 -14.18 -2.23 -17.06
CA PHE A 315 -13.47 -2.78 -18.21
C PHE A 315 -13.73 -1.95 -19.46
N ARG A 316 -15.00 -1.55 -19.65
CA ARG A 316 -15.40 -0.54 -20.62
C ARG A 316 -16.38 0.42 -19.98
N TRP A 317 -16.23 1.70 -20.29
CA TRP A 317 -17.09 2.76 -19.81
C TRP A 317 -17.28 3.84 -20.87
N GLU A 318 -18.37 4.58 -20.81
CA GLU A 318 -18.72 5.68 -21.70
C GLU A 318 -19.01 6.94 -20.90
N ARG A 319 -18.68 8.11 -21.47
CA ARG A 319 -19.05 9.45 -20.98
C ARG A 319 -19.41 10.31 -22.17
N GLU A 320 -20.23 11.31 -21.91
CA GLU A 320 -20.75 12.18 -22.96
C GLU A 320 -20.90 13.59 -22.41
N TRP A 321 -20.60 14.59 -23.23
CA TRP A 321 -20.79 16.01 -22.96
C TRP A 321 -21.31 16.69 -24.22
N THR A 322 -22.22 17.68 -24.03
CA THR A 322 -22.38 18.71 -25.04
C THR A 322 -21.14 19.61 -25.06
N GLN A 323 -20.99 20.44 -26.05
CA GLN A 323 -19.89 21.41 -26.13
C GLN A 323 -19.88 22.31 -24.89
N GLU A 324 -21.04 22.80 -24.44
CA GLU A 324 -21.20 23.67 -23.29
C GLU A 324 -20.84 22.94 -21.97
N GLU A 325 -21.27 21.69 -21.81
CA GLU A 325 -20.91 20.87 -20.64
C GLU A 325 -19.40 20.65 -20.59
N LEU A 326 -18.77 20.29 -21.70
CA LEU A 326 -17.33 20.08 -21.79
C LEU A 326 -16.56 21.37 -21.47
N GLN A 327 -16.99 22.51 -22.06
CA GLN A 327 -16.45 23.84 -21.81
C GLN A 327 -16.49 24.17 -20.31
N GLN A 328 -17.63 23.95 -19.67
CA GLN A 328 -17.84 24.26 -18.27
C GLN A 328 -16.99 23.37 -17.35
N GLU A 329 -16.93 22.04 -17.63
CA GLU A 329 -16.13 21.11 -16.84
C GLU A 329 -14.63 21.43 -16.94
N ILE A 330 -14.12 21.69 -18.14
CA ILE A 330 -12.73 22.07 -18.34
C ILE A 330 -12.44 23.43 -17.69
N GLN A 331 -13.28 24.44 -17.88
CA GLN A 331 -13.14 25.77 -17.28
C GLN A 331 -13.04 25.70 -15.74
N ASN A 332 -13.87 24.87 -15.12
CA ASN A 332 -13.88 24.72 -13.65
C ASN A 332 -12.59 24.15 -13.08
N HIS A 333 -11.82 23.39 -13.87
CA HIS A 333 -10.69 22.62 -13.37
C HIS A 333 -9.33 23.05 -13.95
N ILE A 334 -9.29 23.75 -15.12
CA ILE A 334 -8.04 23.98 -15.85
C ILE A 334 -7.02 24.79 -15.06
N ALA A 335 -7.44 25.85 -14.36
CA ALA A 335 -6.53 26.67 -13.57
C ALA A 335 -5.87 25.87 -12.41
N ALA A 336 -6.63 24.99 -11.76
CA ALA A 336 -6.08 24.13 -10.69
C ALA A 336 -5.09 23.09 -11.23
N GLN A 337 -5.33 22.54 -12.42
CA GLN A 337 -4.42 21.61 -13.07
C GLN A 337 -3.21 22.34 -13.67
N SER A 338 -3.37 23.57 -14.15
CA SER A 338 -2.30 24.44 -14.60
C SER A 338 -1.31 24.78 -13.48
N ALA A 339 -1.82 25.13 -12.30
CA ALA A 339 -1.00 25.36 -11.11
C ALA A 339 -0.14 24.13 -10.70
N ALA A 340 -0.52 22.92 -11.11
CA ALA A 340 0.29 21.72 -10.96
C ALA A 340 1.44 21.61 -11.97
N GLY A 341 1.49 22.48 -13.01
CA GLY A 341 2.57 22.56 -13.99
C GLY A 341 2.44 21.60 -15.17
N PHE A 342 1.22 21.14 -15.51
CA PHE A 342 0.98 20.16 -16.56
C PHE A 342 -0.02 20.64 -17.63
N VAL A 343 -0.30 21.94 -17.67
CA VAL A 343 -1.11 22.60 -18.72
C VAL A 343 -0.31 23.76 -19.29
N HIS A 344 -0.14 23.81 -20.59
CA HIS A 344 0.66 24.78 -21.31
C HIS A 344 -0.10 25.33 -22.53
N PRO A 345 -0.21 26.66 -22.70
CA PRO A 345 0.24 27.71 -21.77
C PRO A 345 -0.48 27.68 -20.43
N GLU A 346 0.09 28.35 -19.43
CA GLU A 346 -0.47 28.40 -18.08
C GLU A 346 -1.79 29.18 -18.06
N VAL A 347 -2.78 28.69 -17.33
CA VAL A 347 -4.07 29.33 -17.10
C VAL A 347 -4.19 29.74 -15.65
N ASN A 348 -4.38 31.03 -15.41
CA ASN A 348 -4.48 31.59 -14.07
C ASN A 348 -5.88 31.43 -13.46
N LYS A 349 -5.96 31.49 -12.12
CA LYS A 349 -7.23 31.46 -11.41
C LYS A 349 -8.12 32.62 -11.84
N GLY A 350 -9.33 32.32 -12.31
CA GLY A 350 -10.31 33.31 -12.78
C GLY A 350 -10.17 33.67 -14.27
N GLU A 351 -9.17 33.15 -14.95
CA GLU A 351 -9.03 33.30 -16.40
C GLU A 351 -10.07 32.42 -17.13
N VAL A 352 -10.70 32.98 -18.14
CA VAL A 352 -11.71 32.31 -18.96
C VAL A 352 -11.06 31.87 -20.29
N ILE A 353 -11.06 30.57 -20.54
CA ILE A 353 -10.60 30.02 -21.82
C ILE A 353 -11.63 30.28 -22.93
N ALA A 354 -11.15 30.49 -24.15
CA ALA A 354 -12.00 30.65 -25.30
C ALA A 354 -12.80 29.36 -25.61
N LYS A 355 -13.80 29.47 -26.50
CA LYS A 355 -14.64 28.33 -26.90
C LYS A 355 -13.77 27.16 -27.38
N ILE A 356 -14.03 25.98 -26.86
CA ILE A 356 -13.35 24.74 -27.24
C ILE A 356 -13.89 24.30 -28.58
N LEU A 357 -12.99 24.10 -29.56
CA LEU A 357 -13.29 23.69 -30.90
C LEU A 357 -13.05 22.20 -31.13
N ARG A 358 -12.02 21.62 -30.45
CA ARG A 358 -11.60 20.22 -30.67
C ARG A 358 -10.72 19.70 -29.56
N LEU A 359 -10.74 18.38 -29.37
CA LEU A 359 -9.79 17.62 -28.56
C LEU A 359 -8.89 16.80 -29.50
N ASN A 360 -7.57 16.99 -29.44
CA ASN A 360 -6.61 16.25 -30.26
C ASN A 360 -5.69 15.43 -29.34
N VAL A 361 -5.62 14.13 -29.55
CA VAL A 361 -4.69 13.28 -28.81
C VAL A 361 -3.31 13.39 -29.46
N LEU A 362 -2.34 13.95 -28.74
CA LEU A 362 -0.99 14.18 -29.28
C LEU A 362 -0.05 12.99 -29.03
N GLN A 363 -0.26 12.27 -27.94
CA GLN A 363 0.60 11.14 -27.57
C GLN A 363 -0.14 10.12 -26.71
N ARG A 364 0.07 8.84 -27.01
CA ARG A 364 -0.39 7.70 -26.24
C ARG A 364 0.77 6.85 -25.74
N GLY A 365 0.58 6.18 -24.62
CA GLY A 365 1.41 5.07 -24.16
C GLY A 365 0.99 3.74 -24.78
N LEU A 366 1.74 2.68 -24.47
CA LEU A 366 1.56 1.34 -25.04
C LEU A 366 0.16 0.75 -24.83
N SER A 367 -0.50 1.08 -23.71
CA SER A 367 -1.88 0.66 -23.42
C SER A 367 -2.95 1.51 -24.14
N GLY A 368 -2.56 2.47 -24.95
CA GLY A 368 -3.47 3.46 -25.53
C GLY A 368 -3.82 4.62 -24.59
N LYS A 369 -3.21 4.69 -23.41
CA LYS A 369 -3.37 5.76 -22.42
C LYS A 369 -2.95 7.11 -23.00
N ILE A 370 -3.79 8.12 -22.88
CA ILE A 370 -3.43 9.47 -23.28
C ILE A 370 -2.36 10.01 -22.33
N MET A 371 -1.20 10.33 -22.89
CA MET A 371 -0.09 11.01 -22.21
C MET A 371 -0.14 12.52 -22.40
N LYS A 372 -0.52 12.96 -23.62
CA LYS A 372 -0.67 14.36 -23.99
C LYS A 372 -1.95 14.56 -24.77
N LEU A 373 -2.74 15.53 -24.34
CA LEU A 373 -3.99 15.96 -24.97
C LEU A 373 -3.88 17.45 -25.33
N GLU A 374 -4.25 17.81 -26.53
CA GLU A 374 -4.45 19.20 -26.92
C GLU A 374 -5.93 19.56 -26.80
N ILE A 375 -6.20 20.70 -26.20
CA ILE A 375 -7.51 21.35 -26.19
C ILE A 375 -7.39 22.55 -27.12
N GLN A 376 -7.94 22.43 -28.31
CA GLN A 376 -7.97 23.50 -29.29
C GLN A 376 -9.13 24.44 -28.97
N THR A 377 -8.85 25.75 -28.90
CA THR A 377 -9.86 26.79 -28.70
C THR A 377 -9.80 27.83 -29.79
N GLU A 378 -10.76 28.74 -29.82
CA GLU A 378 -10.81 29.85 -30.79
C GLU A 378 -9.59 30.79 -30.72
N LYS A 379 -8.91 30.86 -29.59
CA LYS A 379 -7.81 31.81 -29.37
C LYS A 379 -6.46 31.13 -29.22
N GLU A 380 -6.42 30.01 -28.52
CA GLU A 380 -5.19 29.38 -28.09
C GLU A 380 -5.37 27.86 -27.92
N ASN A 381 -4.30 27.10 -28.09
CA ASN A 381 -4.29 25.66 -27.90
C ASN A 381 -3.58 25.34 -26.59
N TYR A 382 -4.23 24.57 -25.73
CA TYR A 382 -3.67 24.12 -24.45
C TYR A 382 -3.20 22.68 -24.55
N THR A 383 -1.92 22.44 -24.29
CA THR A 383 -1.39 21.07 -24.14
C THR A 383 -1.52 20.64 -22.69
N VAL A 384 -2.19 19.53 -22.45
CA VAL A 384 -2.39 18.90 -21.14
C VAL A 384 -1.59 17.61 -21.07
N GLU A 385 -0.70 17.52 -20.10
CA GLU A 385 0.16 16.37 -19.89
C GLU A 385 -0.26 15.56 -18.67
N LYS A 386 0.08 14.26 -18.63
CA LYS A 386 -0.11 13.32 -17.53
C LYS A 386 -1.56 12.84 -17.34
N GLU A 387 -1.70 11.53 -17.22
CA GLU A 387 -2.99 10.83 -17.19
C GLU A 387 -3.95 11.36 -16.10
N LEU A 388 -3.46 11.58 -14.88
CA LEU A 388 -4.31 12.04 -13.77
C LEU A 388 -4.79 13.47 -13.96
N VAL A 389 -3.98 14.33 -14.59
CA VAL A 389 -4.34 15.72 -14.94
C VAL A 389 -5.46 15.71 -15.98
N ILE A 390 -5.30 14.92 -17.05
CA ILE A 390 -6.32 14.75 -18.09
C ILE A 390 -7.64 14.25 -17.49
N ARG A 391 -7.59 13.24 -16.62
CA ARG A 391 -8.78 12.70 -15.94
C ARG A 391 -9.50 13.72 -15.08
N ARG A 392 -8.74 14.55 -14.35
CA ARG A 392 -9.27 15.59 -13.44
C ARG A 392 -9.77 16.82 -14.19
N LEU A 393 -9.26 17.05 -15.39
CA LEU A 393 -9.69 18.14 -16.24
C LEU A 393 -11.00 17.80 -16.94
N MET A 394 -11.12 16.57 -17.45
CA MET A 394 -12.31 16.09 -18.14
C MET A 394 -13.26 15.38 -17.17
N THR A 395 -13.84 16.13 -16.24
CA THR A 395 -14.84 15.59 -15.32
C THR A 395 -16.18 15.39 -16.04
N ASN A 396 -17.03 14.52 -15.52
CA ASN A 396 -18.39 14.35 -15.99
C ASN A 396 -19.32 14.26 -14.76
N LYS A 397 -20.23 15.19 -14.65
CA LYS A 397 -21.11 15.36 -13.47
C LYS A 397 -20.29 15.40 -12.16
N GLY A 398 -19.20 16.18 -12.18
CA GLY A 398 -18.30 16.39 -11.05
C GLY A 398 -17.39 15.21 -10.72
N LYS A 399 -17.33 14.16 -11.54
CA LYS A 399 -16.45 13.00 -11.33
C LYS A 399 -15.39 12.94 -12.41
N ALA A 400 -14.12 12.80 -11.99
CA ALA A 400 -13.00 12.59 -12.92
C ALA A 400 -13.23 11.34 -13.79
N LEU A 401 -12.60 11.30 -14.96
CA LEU A 401 -12.61 10.10 -15.79
C LEU A 401 -12.07 8.90 -15.02
N PRO A 402 -12.64 7.69 -15.22
CA PRO A 402 -12.15 6.48 -14.55
C PRO A 402 -10.68 6.17 -14.84
N SER A 403 -10.22 6.44 -16.06
CA SER A 403 -8.84 6.30 -16.53
C SER A 403 -8.56 7.29 -17.66
N ALA A 404 -7.31 7.43 -18.09
CA ALA A 404 -6.96 8.12 -19.33
C ALA A 404 -6.79 7.15 -20.53
N ASN A 405 -7.19 5.91 -20.38
CA ASN A 405 -7.33 4.93 -21.46
C ASN A 405 -8.66 5.20 -22.16
N VAL A 406 -8.68 6.17 -23.07
CA VAL A 406 -9.91 6.71 -23.66
C VAL A 406 -9.69 7.19 -25.09
N VAL A 407 -10.75 7.09 -25.91
CA VAL A 407 -10.86 7.63 -27.26
C VAL A 407 -12.11 8.47 -27.36
N PHE A 408 -12.15 9.41 -28.32
CA PHE A 408 -13.21 10.40 -28.46
C PHE A 408 -13.88 10.32 -29.82
N ASP A 409 -15.22 10.24 -29.83
CA ASP A 409 -16.04 10.65 -30.98
C ASP A 409 -16.40 12.13 -30.78
N GLN A 410 -16.16 12.95 -31.79
CA GLN A 410 -16.48 14.36 -31.77
C GLN A 410 -17.48 14.63 -32.90
N GLU A 411 -18.65 15.14 -32.57
CA GLU A 411 -19.71 15.50 -33.51
C GLU A 411 -19.65 17.01 -33.78
N PHE A 412 -19.73 17.37 -35.04
CA PHE A 412 -19.67 18.75 -35.51
C PHE A 412 -20.95 19.08 -36.26
N ASP A 413 -21.41 20.34 -36.21
CA ASP A 413 -22.53 20.83 -36.99
C ASP A 413 -22.13 21.12 -38.44
N GLU A 414 -23.09 21.65 -39.25
CA GLU A 414 -22.90 22.00 -40.65
C GLU A 414 -21.85 23.12 -40.86
N ASN A 415 -21.59 23.93 -39.82
CA ASN A 415 -20.59 25.00 -39.83
C ASN A 415 -19.21 24.52 -39.39
N GLY A 416 -19.08 23.26 -38.98
CA GLY A 416 -17.85 22.67 -38.42
C GLY A 416 -17.61 23.01 -36.96
N GLU A 417 -18.63 23.48 -36.22
CA GLU A 417 -18.57 23.75 -34.82
C GLU A 417 -18.79 22.48 -34.00
N LEU A 418 -17.99 22.29 -32.92
CA LEU A 418 -18.14 21.16 -32.00
C LEU A 418 -19.49 21.24 -31.30
N VAL A 419 -20.29 20.17 -31.40
CA VAL A 419 -21.61 20.06 -30.76
C VAL A 419 -21.55 19.13 -29.56
N LYS A 420 -20.79 18.02 -29.71
CA LYS A 420 -20.80 16.93 -28.74
C LYS A 420 -19.49 16.16 -28.73
N VAL A 421 -19.10 15.68 -27.55
CA VAL A 421 -17.99 14.74 -27.38
C VAL A 421 -18.48 13.50 -26.65
N LYS A 422 -18.23 12.34 -27.23
CA LYS A 422 -18.47 11.05 -26.60
C LYS A 422 -17.15 10.32 -26.37
N ALA A 423 -16.90 9.91 -25.15
CA ALA A 423 -15.68 9.21 -24.72
C ALA A 423 -15.98 7.73 -24.50
N TYR A 424 -15.14 6.88 -25.06
CA TYR A 424 -15.13 5.43 -24.84
C TYR A 424 -13.81 5.04 -24.20
N GLY A 425 -13.87 4.45 -23.01
CA GLY A 425 -12.65 4.14 -22.30
C GLY A 425 -12.67 2.79 -21.62
N GLY A 426 -11.51 2.42 -21.09
CA GLY A 426 -11.33 1.19 -20.31
C GLY A 426 -10.41 1.38 -19.10
N GLY A 427 -10.71 0.64 -18.03
CA GLY A 427 -9.92 0.68 -16.82
C GLY A 427 -10.41 1.66 -15.75
N TYR A 428 -9.89 1.49 -14.53
CA TYR A 428 -10.13 2.35 -13.39
C TYR A 428 -8.85 2.49 -12.56
N GLY A 429 -8.31 3.71 -12.50
CA GLY A 429 -7.04 4.04 -11.88
C GLY A 429 -5.94 4.33 -12.90
N HIS A 430 -4.69 4.33 -12.45
CA HIS A 430 -3.52 4.62 -13.29
C HIS A 430 -3.14 3.48 -14.25
N GLY A 431 -3.59 2.24 -13.99
CA GLY A 431 -3.32 1.10 -14.86
C GLY A 431 -1.87 0.60 -14.87
N VAL A 432 -1.02 1.02 -13.93
CA VAL A 432 0.38 0.61 -13.85
C VAL A 432 0.55 -0.48 -12.81
N GLY A 433 1.29 -1.54 -13.13
CA GLY A 433 1.51 -2.68 -12.24
C GLY A 433 0.30 -3.60 -12.14
N LEU A 434 -0.02 -4.09 -10.93
CA LEU A 434 -1.04 -5.13 -10.73
C LEU A 434 -2.46 -4.60 -10.99
N SER A 435 -3.20 -5.27 -11.90
CA SER A 435 -4.64 -5.11 -12.06
C SER A 435 -5.36 -6.02 -11.05
N GLN A 436 -6.14 -5.42 -10.14
CA GLN A 436 -6.82 -6.20 -9.09
C GLN A 436 -7.84 -7.18 -9.68
N PHE A 437 -8.66 -6.73 -10.66
CA PHE A 437 -9.60 -7.62 -11.36
C PHE A 437 -8.89 -8.68 -12.19
N GLY A 438 -7.79 -8.31 -12.86
CA GLY A 438 -6.97 -9.28 -13.60
C GLY A 438 -6.35 -10.34 -12.69
N ALA A 439 -5.80 -9.93 -11.54
CA ALA A 439 -5.30 -10.86 -10.52
C ALA A 439 -6.40 -11.81 -10.01
N GLY A 440 -7.62 -11.28 -9.79
CA GLY A 440 -8.79 -12.10 -9.41
C GLY A 440 -9.11 -13.17 -10.45
N TYR A 441 -9.16 -12.82 -11.73
CA TYR A 441 -9.37 -13.78 -12.82
C TYR A 441 -8.26 -14.83 -12.90
N MET A 442 -7.00 -14.41 -12.81
CA MET A 442 -5.85 -15.31 -12.83
C MET A 442 -5.90 -16.32 -11.68
N ALA A 443 -6.32 -15.89 -10.49
CA ALA A 443 -6.44 -16.78 -9.32
C ALA A 443 -7.63 -17.74 -9.43
N THR A 444 -8.82 -17.27 -9.85
CA THR A 444 -10.05 -18.04 -9.79
C THR A 444 -10.34 -18.84 -11.05
N ASN A 445 -10.00 -18.33 -12.23
CA ASN A 445 -10.29 -18.96 -13.52
C ASN A 445 -9.09 -19.72 -14.10
N LEU A 446 -7.86 -19.18 -13.91
CA LEU A 446 -6.65 -19.83 -14.39
C LEU A 446 -5.92 -20.62 -13.29
N HIS A 447 -6.41 -20.55 -12.04
CA HIS A 447 -5.82 -21.22 -10.87
C HIS A 447 -4.33 -20.96 -10.68
N LEU A 448 -3.86 -19.75 -11.04
CA LEU A 448 -2.46 -19.39 -10.92
C LEU A 448 -2.12 -19.03 -9.47
N PRO A 449 -0.96 -19.47 -8.97
CA PRO A 449 -0.47 -19.08 -7.66
C PRO A 449 0.00 -17.60 -7.68
N PHE A 450 0.04 -16.99 -6.50
CA PHE A 450 0.32 -15.56 -6.33
C PHE A 450 1.65 -15.10 -6.91
N ASP A 451 2.69 -15.95 -6.90
CA ASP A 451 4.00 -15.64 -7.49
C ASP A 451 3.93 -15.48 -9.02
N LYS A 452 3.12 -16.31 -9.70
CA LYS A 452 2.88 -16.17 -11.15
C LYS A 452 2.06 -14.93 -11.47
N ILE A 453 1.05 -14.61 -10.62
CA ILE A 453 0.27 -13.36 -10.73
C ILE A 453 1.18 -12.14 -10.61
N LEU A 454 2.04 -12.10 -9.59
CA LEU A 454 2.98 -11.00 -9.39
C LEU A 454 3.99 -10.88 -10.54
N LYS A 455 4.55 -12.00 -11.02
CA LYS A 455 5.51 -12.03 -12.14
C LYS A 455 4.87 -11.65 -13.48
N HIS A 456 3.55 -11.80 -13.62
CA HIS A 456 2.82 -11.28 -14.80
C HIS A 456 2.83 -9.74 -14.81
N TYR A 457 2.49 -9.10 -13.68
CA TYR A 457 2.34 -7.65 -13.60
C TYR A 457 3.64 -6.90 -13.34
N TYR A 458 4.63 -7.54 -12.71
CA TYR A 458 5.94 -6.94 -12.40
C TYR A 458 7.04 -7.72 -13.10
N THR A 459 7.65 -7.09 -14.09
CA THR A 459 8.63 -7.74 -14.97
C THR A 459 9.95 -8.04 -14.25
N GLY A 460 10.42 -9.28 -14.34
CA GLY A 460 11.76 -9.66 -13.89
C GLY A 460 11.97 -9.64 -12.38
N ILE A 461 10.91 -9.70 -11.60
CA ILE A 461 10.99 -9.71 -10.14
C ILE A 461 11.38 -11.08 -9.57
N ALA A 462 12.01 -11.04 -8.41
CA ALA A 462 12.11 -12.15 -7.48
C ALA A 462 11.24 -11.92 -6.25
N LEU A 463 10.81 -13.00 -5.59
CA LEU A 463 10.15 -12.94 -4.28
C LEU A 463 11.21 -13.24 -3.22
N THR A 464 11.41 -12.31 -2.31
CA THR A 464 12.46 -12.36 -1.31
C THR A 464 11.93 -11.92 0.05
N THR A 465 12.72 -12.10 1.11
CA THR A 465 12.55 -11.28 2.30
C THR A 465 13.03 -9.87 2.02
N GLU A 466 12.65 -8.91 2.87
CA GLU A 466 13.16 -7.55 2.73
C GLU A 466 14.69 -7.53 2.79
N PRO A 467 15.39 -6.92 1.81
CA PRO A 467 16.83 -6.78 1.85
C PRO A 467 17.28 -5.84 2.99
N PHE A 468 18.32 -6.23 3.71
CA PHE A 468 18.91 -5.42 4.78
C PHE A 468 20.43 -5.41 4.70
N THR A 469 21.04 -4.48 5.44
CA THR A 469 22.49 -4.39 5.57
C THR A 469 22.90 -4.65 7.01
N LEU A 470 23.62 -5.73 7.24
CA LEU A 470 24.18 -6.06 8.54
C LEU A 470 25.52 -5.31 8.71
N THR A 471 25.67 -4.62 9.83
CA THR A 471 26.84 -3.79 10.14
C THR A 471 27.33 -4.06 11.56
N HIS A 472 28.49 -3.52 11.91
CA HIS A 472 28.98 -3.60 13.29
C HIS A 472 28.02 -2.95 14.30
N ASN A 473 27.34 -1.85 13.93
CA ASN A 473 26.40 -1.14 14.78
C ASN A 473 25.02 -1.84 14.86
N GLU A 474 24.62 -2.51 13.76
CA GLU A 474 23.45 -3.39 13.68
C GLU A 474 23.92 -4.82 13.55
N SER A 475 24.52 -5.32 14.62
CA SER A 475 25.22 -6.62 14.62
C SER A 475 24.30 -7.83 14.73
N HIS A 476 22.99 -7.60 14.91
CA HIS A 476 22.01 -8.64 15.14
C HIS A 476 20.69 -8.26 14.51
N ILE A 477 20.30 -8.96 13.44
CA ILE A 477 19.05 -8.73 12.72
C ILE A 477 18.30 -10.04 12.59
N SER A 478 17.02 -10.05 12.94
CA SER A 478 16.13 -11.19 12.71
C SER A 478 15.11 -10.89 11.63
N GLN A 479 14.79 -11.89 10.82
CA GLN A 479 13.70 -11.83 9.85
C GLN A 479 12.75 -13.00 10.07
N THR A 480 11.45 -12.70 10.05
CA THR A 480 10.40 -13.71 10.10
C THR A 480 9.64 -13.68 8.78
N PHE A 481 9.52 -14.83 8.13
CA PHE A 481 8.86 -14.96 6.83
C PHE A 481 8.18 -16.31 6.67
N TYR A 482 7.23 -16.39 5.73
CA TYR A 482 6.53 -17.63 5.39
C TYR A 482 7.19 -18.31 4.19
N SER A 483 7.54 -19.60 4.32
CA SER A 483 8.00 -20.44 3.21
C SER A 483 6.98 -21.54 2.94
N LYS A 484 6.35 -21.52 1.74
CA LYS A 484 5.33 -22.50 1.34
C LYS A 484 5.91 -23.90 1.18
N SER A 485 7.12 -24.01 0.67
CA SER A 485 7.81 -25.27 0.35
C SER A 485 8.85 -25.69 1.37
N GLY A 486 9.30 -24.79 2.25
CA GLY A 486 10.52 -24.95 3.04
C GLY A 486 11.80 -24.73 2.22
N ASN A 487 11.68 -24.13 1.04
CA ASN A 487 12.82 -23.88 0.14
C ASN A 487 13.17 -22.40 0.12
N GLY A 488 14.46 -22.09 -0.01
CA GLY A 488 14.95 -20.73 -0.15
C GLY A 488 16.46 -20.69 -0.25
N TYR A 489 16.97 -19.60 -0.78
CA TYR A 489 18.39 -19.30 -0.85
C TYR A 489 18.71 -18.05 -0.05
N LEU A 490 19.73 -18.14 0.80
CA LEU A 490 20.37 -16.96 1.35
C LEU A 490 21.22 -16.32 0.26
N VAL A 491 20.98 -15.07 -0.05
CA VAL A 491 21.79 -14.29 -0.98
C VAL A 491 22.54 -13.23 -0.19
N VAL A 492 23.87 -13.23 -0.33
CA VAL A 492 24.75 -12.30 0.37
C VAL A 492 25.62 -11.57 -0.64
N GLU A 493 25.54 -10.24 -0.64
CA GLU A 493 26.44 -9.39 -1.39
C GLU A 493 27.70 -9.13 -0.55
N ASN A 494 28.76 -9.90 -0.82
CA ASN A 494 30.00 -9.95 -0.05
C ASN A 494 31.15 -9.19 -0.74
N LYS A 495 30.99 -7.88 -0.95
CA LYS A 495 32.01 -7.02 -1.58
C LYS A 495 33.33 -6.96 -0.81
N HIS A 496 33.32 -7.32 0.46
CA HIS A 496 34.45 -7.14 1.37
C HIS A 496 35.13 -8.45 1.75
N LYS A 497 34.80 -9.56 1.07
CA LYS A 497 35.44 -10.88 1.25
C LYS A 497 35.35 -11.37 2.71
N ILE A 498 34.22 -11.15 3.35
CA ILE A 498 33.97 -11.66 4.70
C ILE A 498 33.86 -13.17 4.65
N PRO A 499 34.54 -13.94 5.53
CA PRO A 499 34.62 -15.37 5.37
C PRO A 499 33.37 -16.15 5.76
N PHE A 500 32.57 -15.63 6.71
CA PHE A 500 31.38 -16.33 7.19
C PHE A 500 30.43 -15.40 7.94
N ILE A 501 29.23 -15.91 8.21
CA ILE A 501 28.25 -15.33 9.13
C ILE A 501 27.71 -16.43 10.07
N ASN A 502 27.42 -16.06 11.31
CA ASN A 502 26.66 -16.93 12.20
C ASN A 502 25.17 -16.65 12.05
N ILE A 503 24.36 -17.69 12.07
CA ILE A 503 22.91 -17.61 11.98
C ILE A 503 22.25 -18.43 13.08
N THR A 504 21.04 -18.09 13.45
CA THR A 504 20.13 -18.93 14.22
C THR A 504 18.86 -19.10 13.42
N VAL A 505 18.51 -20.34 13.04
CA VAL A 505 17.30 -20.63 12.27
C VAL A 505 16.36 -21.44 13.14
N ASN A 506 15.16 -20.89 13.42
CA ASN A 506 14.15 -21.57 14.22
C ASN A 506 14.72 -22.17 15.53
N TYR A 507 15.54 -21.37 16.25
CA TYR A 507 16.25 -21.73 17.48
C TYR A 507 17.45 -22.70 17.31
N THR A 508 17.87 -22.99 16.09
CA THR A 508 19.07 -23.81 15.84
C THR A 508 20.21 -22.94 15.34
N ASP A 509 21.32 -22.95 16.05
CA ASP A 509 22.50 -22.19 15.66
C ASP A 509 23.25 -22.85 14.50
N GLY A 510 23.78 -22.01 13.62
CA GLY A 510 24.54 -22.44 12.46
C GLY A 510 25.60 -21.42 12.05
N LYS A 511 26.50 -21.87 11.20
CA LYS A 511 27.52 -21.02 10.58
C LYS A 511 27.50 -21.23 9.08
N ILE A 512 27.43 -20.12 8.34
CA ILE A 512 27.47 -20.13 6.88
C ILE A 512 28.80 -19.56 6.44
N ASN A 513 29.60 -20.36 5.73
CA ASN A 513 30.84 -19.93 5.13
C ASN A 513 30.56 -19.38 3.73
N PHE A 514 31.27 -18.31 3.36
CA PHE A 514 31.16 -17.66 2.07
C PHE A 514 32.34 -18.02 1.16
N ASP A 515 32.04 -18.08 -0.13
CA ASP A 515 33.10 -18.04 -1.14
C ASP A 515 33.61 -16.59 -1.26
N THR A 516 34.81 -16.35 -0.77
CA THR A 516 35.42 -15.00 -0.77
C THR A 516 35.96 -14.58 -2.14
N SER A 517 35.96 -15.46 -3.13
CA SER A 517 36.26 -15.13 -4.54
C SER A 517 35.06 -14.50 -5.24
N GLU A 518 33.82 -14.79 -4.77
CA GLU A 518 32.59 -14.34 -5.35
C GLU A 518 32.05 -13.12 -4.57
N VAL A 519 31.49 -12.12 -5.31
CA VAL A 519 30.80 -10.97 -4.73
C VAL A 519 29.40 -11.35 -4.29
N ILE A 520 28.71 -12.19 -5.05
CA ILE A 520 27.38 -12.69 -4.72
C ILE A 520 27.48 -14.16 -4.32
N ASN A 521 27.18 -14.41 -3.05
CA ASN A 521 27.06 -15.78 -2.54
C ASN A 521 25.59 -16.17 -2.48
N LYS A 522 25.24 -17.29 -3.12
CA LYS A 522 23.89 -17.87 -3.07
C LYS A 522 23.97 -19.23 -2.40
N ILE A 523 23.42 -19.34 -1.19
CA ILE A 523 23.54 -20.49 -0.30
C ILE A 523 22.18 -21.14 -0.12
N ASP A 524 22.10 -22.45 -0.30
CA ASP A 524 20.88 -23.23 -0.10
C ASP A 524 20.49 -23.27 1.39
N LEU A 525 19.27 -22.88 1.70
CA LEU A 525 18.70 -22.92 3.03
C LEU A 525 17.73 -24.10 3.25
N ILE A 526 17.53 -24.97 2.26
CA ILE A 526 16.63 -26.14 2.37
C ILE A 526 16.89 -26.95 3.65
N PRO A 527 18.15 -27.22 4.05
CA PRO A 527 18.41 -27.98 5.27
C PRO A 527 17.94 -27.33 6.56
N TYR A 528 17.66 -26.03 6.55
CA TYR A 528 17.36 -25.22 7.73
C TYR A 528 15.92 -24.75 7.80
N LEU A 529 15.23 -24.62 6.64
CA LEU A 529 13.89 -24.09 6.57
C LEU A 529 12.83 -25.19 6.75
N GLN A 530 11.70 -24.79 7.32
CA GLN A 530 10.50 -25.62 7.40
C GLN A 530 9.37 -25.01 6.56
N LYS A 531 8.36 -25.81 6.22
CA LYS A 531 7.12 -25.28 5.67
C LYS A 531 6.41 -24.42 6.73
N GLY A 532 5.93 -23.26 6.34
CA GLY A 532 5.28 -22.32 7.23
C GLY A 532 6.18 -21.16 7.63
N VAL A 533 5.99 -20.65 8.83
CA VAL A 533 6.73 -19.50 9.35
C VAL A 533 8.13 -19.93 9.81
N ASN A 534 9.14 -19.20 9.35
CA ASN A 534 10.53 -19.34 9.74
C ASN A 534 11.04 -18.03 10.33
N THR A 535 11.93 -18.13 11.31
CA THR A 535 12.67 -16.98 11.82
C THR A 535 14.16 -17.27 11.69
N ILE A 536 14.88 -16.37 11.03
CA ILE A 536 16.33 -16.40 10.93
C ILE A 536 16.90 -15.16 11.58
N THR A 537 17.83 -15.38 12.49
CA THR A 537 18.63 -14.32 13.10
C THR A 537 20.04 -14.37 12.53
N PHE A 538 20.51 -13.23 12.06
CA PHE A 538 21.84 -13.03 11.51
C PHE A 538 22.72 -12.31 12.51
N ASN A 539 23.88 -12.87 12.80
CA ASN A 539 24.85 -12.33 13.75
C ASN A 539 26.09 -11.86 13.03
N TYR A 540 26.37 -10.58 13.10
CA TYR A 540 27.56 -9.98 12.49
C TYR A 540 28.84 -10.56 13.07
N PRO A 541 29.84 -10.90 12.25
CA PRO A 541 31.10 -11.50 12.72
C PRO A 541 32.01 -10.45 13.39
N ILE A 542 31.70 -10.10 14.63
CA ILE A 542 32.48 -9.14 15.43
C ILE A 542 33.93 -9.60 15.55
N GLY A 543 34.88 -8.66 15.41
CA GLY A 543 36.31 -8.92 15.48
C GLY A 543 36.95 -9.41 14.17
N ILE A 544 36.17 -9.73 13.14
CA ILE A 544 36.68 -10.15 11.82
C ILE A 544 36.69 -8.96 10.84
N THR A 545 35.66 -8.13 10.89
CA THR A 545 35.49 -7.00 9.99
C THR A 545 34.63 -5.91 10.61
N ASN A 546 34.69 -4.70 10.04
CA ASN A 546 33.76 -3.59 10.30
C ASN A 546 32.99 -3.18 9.03
N LYS A 547 33.04 -4.00 7.98
CA LYS A 547 32.47 -3.71 6.66
C LYS A 547 31.06 -4.27 6.53
N PRO A 548 30.13 -3.59 5.82
CA PRO A 548 28.76 -4.02 5.70
C PRO A 548 28.60 -5.31 4.87
N LEU A 549 27.57 -6.11 5.23
CA LEU A 549 27.07 -7.24 4.45
C LEU A 549 25.62 -6.97 4.08
N ARG A 550 25.29 -6.99 2.79
CA ARG A 550 23.93 -6.94 2.32
C ARG A 550 23.35 -8.34 2.19
N ILE A 551 22.18 -8.57 2.74
CA ILE A 551 21.58 -9.90 2.90
C ILE A 551 20.11 -9.86 2.55
N TYR A 552 19.61 -10.90 1.88
CA TYR A 552 18.19 -11.22 1.74
C TYR A 552 18.00 -12.72 1.49
N ILE A 553 16.79 -13.23 1.69
CA ILE A 553 16.44 -14.61 1.39
C ILE A 553 15.55 -14.62 0.16
N GLU A 554 16.00 -15.28 -0.91
CA GLU A 554 15.22 -15.53 -2.11
C GLU A 554 14.34 -16.77 -1.90
N LEU A 555 13.03 -16.61 -2.01
CA LEU A 555 12.06 -17.68 -1.83
C LEU A 555 11.73 -18.31 -3.19
N VAL A 556 11.98 -19.60 -3.30
CA VAL A 556 11.86 -20.34 -4.56
C VAL A 556 10.55 -21.11 -4.60
N GLY A 557 9.79 -20.96 -5.69
CA GLY A 557 8.61 -21.78 -5.96
C GLY A 557 8.98 -23.21 -6.32
N LYS A 558 8.06 -24.18 -6.12
CA LYS A 558 8.30 -25.59 -6.40
C LYS A 558 8.68 -25.86 -7.87
N ASP A 559 8.16 -25.04 -8.80
CA ASP A 559 8.36 -25.20 -10.25
C ASP A 559 9.72 -24.69 -10.77
N ASP A 560 10.48 -23.95 -9.96
CA ASP A 560 11.79 -23.45 -10.35
C ASP A 560 12.92 -24.49 -10.17
N PHE A 561 12.63 -25.62 -9.48
CA PHE A 561 13.57 -26.75 -9.32
C PHE A 561 13.55 -27.74 -10.48
N ASP A 562 12.46 -27.83 -11.23
CA ASP A 562 12.31 -28.80 -12.33
C ASP A 562 12.91 -28.32 -13.67
N ARG A 563 13.58 -27.14 -13.68
CA ARG A 563 14.25 -26.60 -14.86
C ARG A 563 15.78 -26.57 -14.72
N LYS A 564 16.36 -27.71 -14.32
CA LYS A 564 17.79 -27.95 -14.51
C LYS A 564 18.00 -29.11 -15.46
#